data_752d9b98790258b2f143694123b33937
#
_entry.id   752d9b98790258b2f143694123b33937
#
_cell.length_a   1.000
_cell.length_b   1.000
_cell.length_c   1.000
_cell.angle_alpha   90.00
_cell.angle_beta   90.00
_cell.angle_gamma   90.00
#
_symmetry.space_group_name_H-M   'P 1'
#
loop_
_entity.id
_entity.type
_entity.pdbx_description
1 polymer ?
#
loop_
_entity_poly.entity_id
_entity_poly.type
_entity_poly.pdbx_seq_one_letter_code
_entity_poly.pdbx_strand_id
1 'polypeptide(L)'
;YFLYASLASGQEGDSAWLRTQTMSTKRKCKVQCLQFYYFHSGNELDELNIWIREFQDEQDTTGTLRLMGQITGPLTYHWQLHHVSLNATKNFQVVFQAWKGDGNSTGGFSIDDINLSETECPHVTLQIDDFEKRLSTSASGTTIYSPRQYSKEGYSYRIGARLDKEDVGMFVQLLSGENDNQLKWPCLQKQMTFQVLDQNPSLQKQMSKQRSFVS
;
A
#
# COMPACT_ATOMS: atom_id res chain seq x y z
N TYR A 1 -1.44 13.10 14.85
CA TYR A 1 0.01 13.36 14.78
C TYR A 1 0.62 12.45 13.75
N PHE A 2 1.52 12.94 12.92
CA PHE A 2 2.26 12.18 11.92
C PHE A 2 3.77 12.40 12.06
N LEU A 3 4.57 11.55 11.49
CA LEU A 3 6.03 11.69 11.41
C LEU A 3 6.38 12.39 10.10
N TYR A 4 7.28 13.36 10.17
CA TYR A 4 7.69 14.14 9.00
C TYR A 4 9.22 14.18 8.86
N ALA A 5 9.71 13.81 7.69
CA ALA A 5 11.10 13.95 7.29
C ALA A 5 11.20 15.10 6.26
N SER A 6 11.78 16.24 6.68
CA SER A 6 12.04 17.36 5.78
C SER A 6 13.29 17.10 4.95
N LEU A 7 13.19 17.28 3.65
CA LEU A 7 14.30 17.22 2.70
C LEU A 7 14.65 18.60 2.11
N ALA A 8 13.99 19.65 2.62
CA ALA A 8 14.11 21.02 2.08
C ALA A 8 15.52 21.62 2.23
N SER A 9 16.24 21.28 3.30
CA SER A 9 17.55 21.86 3.62
C SER A 9 18.75 20.95 3.40
N GLY A 10 18.52 19.70 2.95
CA GLY A 10 19.59 18.73 2.71
C GLY A 10 20.29 18.93 1.37
N GLN A 11 21.39 18.22 1.18
CA GLN A 11 22.07 18.05 -0.11
C GLN A 11 21.63 16.74 -0.75
N GLU A 12 21.84 16.61 -2.07
CA GLU A 12 21.64 15.34 -2.77
C GLU A 12 22.35 14.18 -2.05
N GLY A 13 21.65 13.08 -1.84
CA GLY A 13 22.15 11.93 -1.11
C GLY A 13 21.95 11.95 0.41
N ASP A 14 21.57 13.09 0.99
CA ASP A 14 21.22 13.16 2.41
C ASP A 14 19.99 12.30 2.71
N SER A 15 19.96 11.69 3.88
CA SER A 15 18.82 10.84 4.26
C SER A 15 18.48 10.91 5.74
N ALA A 16 17.18 10.80 6.02
CA ALA A 16 16.63 10.66 7.37
C ALA A 16 16.12 9.24 7.57
N TRP A 17 16.36 8.65 8.74
CA TRP A 17 16.04 7.26 9.04
C TRP A 17 15.13 7.17 10.26
N LEU A 18 14.01 6.47 10.08
CA LEU A 18 13.12 6.04 11.16
C LEU A 18 13.19 4.52 11.31
N ARG A 19 13.37 4.03 12.53
CA ARG A 19 13.43 2.60 12.82
C ARG A 19 12.38 2.23 13.85
N THR A 20 11.72 1.09 13.63
CA THR A 20 10.82 0.51 14.63
C THR A 20 11.63 -0.21 15.72
N GLN A 21 10.92 -0.62 16.77
CA GLN A 21 11.47 -1.61 17.69
C GLN A 21 11.70 -2.94 16.97
N THR A 22 12.59 -3.78 17.53
CA THR A 22 12.81 -5.12 17.00
C THR A 22 11.58 -5.99 17.25
N MET A 23 11.10 -6.60 16.20
CA MET A 23 9.96 -7.51 16.20
C MET A 23 10.44 -8.94 16.00
N SER A 24 9.79 -9.88 16.69
CA SER A 24 10.12 -11.30 16.56
C SER A 24 9.10 -12.01 15.67
N THR A 25 9.58 -12.84 14.76
CA THR A 25 8.73 -13.76 13.98
C THR A 25 8.36 -14.95 14.87
N LYS A 26 7.37 -14.78 15.75
CA LYS A 26 6.95 -15.84 16.70
C LYS A 26 6.29 -17.03 16.03
N ARG A 27 5.86 -16.90 14.81
CA ARG A 27 5.19 -17.94 14.01
C ARG A 27 6.07 -18.35 12.83
N LYS A 28 5.96 -19.59 12.41
CA LYS A 28 6.57 -20.09 11.16
C LYS A 28 5.96 -19.45 9.89
N CYS A 29 5.07 -18.48 10.08
CA CYS A 29 4.43 -17.74 9.00
C CYS A 29 5.39 -16.67 8.49
N LYS A 30 5.87 -16.83 7.26
CA LYS A 30 6.77 -15.87 6.59
C LYS A 30 6.01 -14.76 5.88
N VAL A 31 4.76 -14.52 6.25
CA VAL A 31 3.88 -13.56 5.59
C VAL A 31 3.59 -12.43 6.56
N GLN A 32 4.11 -11.26 6.27
CA GLN A 32 3.77 -10.03 6.97
C GLN A 32 3.44 -8.95 5.95
N CYS A 33 2.42 -8.16 6.24
CA CYS A 33 2.05 -6.98 5.48
C CYS A 33 2.24 -5.73 6.32
N LEU A 34 3.16 -4.88 5.90
CA LEU A 34 3.31 -3.53 6.41
C LEU A 34 2.31 -2.64 5.68
N GLN A 35 1.52 -1.89 6.43
CA GLN A 35 0.58 -0.89 5.94
C GLN A 35 0.92 0.45 6.58
N PHE A 36 0.89 1.53 5.81
CA PHE A 36 1.04 2.89 6.31
C PHE A 36 0.43 3.89 5.33
N TYR A 37 0.14 5.09 5.83
CA TYR A 37 -0.18 6.22 4.97
C TYR A 37 1.05 7.09 4.78
N TYR A 38 1.21 7.63 3.58
CA TYR A 38 2.25 8.62 3.30
C TYR A 38 1.70 9.83 2.57
N PHE A 39 2.39 10.94 2.73
CA PHE A 39 2.16 12.18 1.99
C PHE A 39 3.51 12.69 1.50
N HIS A 40 3.62 12.98 0.20
CA HIS A 40 4.82 13.45 -0.44
C HIS A 40 4.67 14.91 -0.88
N SER A 41 5.42 15.81 -0.25
CA SER A 41 5.43 17.25 -0.50
C SER A 41 6.80 17.79 -0.95
N GLY A 42 7.76 16.91 -1.21
CA GLY A 42 9.14 17.24 -1.55
C GLY A 42 9.37 17.52 -3.04
N ASN A 43 10.28 16.78 -3.64
CA ASN A 43 10.63 16.80 -5.06
C ASN A 43 10.35 15.42 -5.67
N GLU A 44 9.98 15.34 -6.93
CA GLU A 44 9.70 14.06 -7.62
C GLU A 44 10.89 13.09 -7.63
N LEU A 45 12.10 13.59 -7.44
CA LEU A 45 13.32 12.79 -7.33
C LEU A 45 13.66 12.37 -5.90
N ASP A 46 12.91 12.86 -4.90
CA ASP A 46 13.03 12.39 -3.53
C ASP A 46 12.44 10.97 -3.42
N GLU A 47 12.98 10.16 -2.53
CA GLU A 47 12.58 8.77 -2.35
C GLU A 47 12.21 8.45 -0.91
N LEU A 48 11.19 7.62 -0.72
CA LEU A 48 10.93 6.95 0.54
C LEU A 48 11.20 5.45 0.36
N ASN A 49 12.30 5.00 0.90
CA ASN A 49 12.72 3.60 0.86
C ASN A 49 12.26 2.87 2.12
N ILE A 50 11.65 1.71 1.94
CA ILE A 50 11.17 0.84 3.00
C ILE A 50 12.08 -0.38 3.06
N TRP A 51 12.80 -0.54 4.16
CA TRP A 51 13.72 -1.63 4.40
C TRP A 51 13.24 -2.52 5.54
N ILE A 52 13.66 -3.78 5.56
CA ILE A 52 13.77 -4.53 6.79
C ILE A 52 15.25 -4.72 7.14
N ARG A 53 15.53 -4.66 8.44
CA ARG A 53 16.83 -5.04 9.01
C ARG A 53 16.62 -6.34 9.76
N GLU A 54 17.14 -7.45 9.23
CA GLU A 54 17.02 -8.78 9.82
C GLU A 54 18.27 -9.08 10.65
N PHE A 55 18.09 -9.65 11.86
CA PHE A 55 19.15 -10.01 12.78
C PHE A 55 19.36 -11.53 12.78
N GLN A 56 20.62 -11.99 12.71
CA GLN A 56 20.94 -13.42 12.67
C GLN A 56 20.55 -14.11 13.98
N ASP A 57 20.90 -13.49 15.11
CA ASP A 57 20.62 -13.94 16.46
C ASP A 57 20.55 -12.75 17.43
N GLU A 58 20.44 -13.01 18.72
CA GLU A 58 20.36 -11.97 19.76
C GLU A 58 21.66 -11.18 19.97
N GLN A 59 22.78 -11.68 19.47
CA GLN A 59 24.10 -11.04 19.59
C GLN A 59 24.40 -10.15 18.36
N ASP A 60 23.64 -10.32 17.28
CA ASP A 60 23.77 -9.51 16.08
C ASP A 60 23.22 -8.10 16.33
N THR A 61 24.08 -7.13 16.51
CA THR A 61 23.73 -5.72 16.74
C THR A 61 23.63 -4.90 15.44
N THR A 62 24.13 -5.42 14.34
CA THR A 62 24.19 -4.72 13.04
C THR A 62 23.02 -5.05 12.13
N GLY A 63 22.67 -6.32 12.05
CA GLY A 63 21.65 -6.83 11.15
C GLY A 63 21.97 -6.64 9.67
N THR A 64 21.19 -7.27 8.81
CA THR A 64 21.29 -7.13 7.35
C THR A 64 20.10 -6.36 6.82
N LEU A 65 20.35 -5.30 6.05
CA LEU A 65 19.31 -4.50 5.38
C LEU A 65 18.88 -5.17 4.09
N ARG A 66 17.56 -5.23 3.86
CA ARG A 66 16.95 -5.68 2.62
C ARG A 66 15.85 -4.70 2.20
N LEU A 67 15.96 -4.14 1.00
CA LEU A 67 14.95 -3.23 0.44
C LEU A 67 13.67 -4.02 0.14
N MET A 68 12.54 -3.54 0.65
CA MET A 68 11.24 -4.17 0.52
C MET A 68 10.29 -3.38 -0.37
N GLY A 69 10.45 -2.08 -0.43
CA GLY A 69 9.66 -1.18 -1.25
C GLY A 69 10.31 0.18 -1.39
N GLN A 70 9.90 0.90 -2.41
CA GLN A 70 10.36 2.25 -2.70
C GLN A 70 9.19 3.07 -3.23
N ILE A 71 9.04 4.28 -2.74
CA ILE A 71 8.08 5.27 -3.21
C ILE A 71 8.86 6.40 -3.84
N THR A 72 8.58 6.67 -5.10
CA THR A 72 9.19 7.72 -5.93
C THR A 72 8.11 8.40 -6.77
N GLY A 73 8.44 9.49 -7.41
CA GLY A 73 7.59 10.14 -8.42
C GLY A 73 6.77 11.31 -7.87
N PRO A 74 5.61 11.60 -8.47
CA PRO A 74 4.95 12.89 -8.28
C PRO A 74 4.51 13.14 -6.85
N LEU A 75 4.39 14.42 -6.52
CA LEU A 75 3.83 14.90 -5.26
C LEU A 75 2.41 14.39 -5.08
N THR A 76 2.02 14.15 -3.83
CA THR A 76 0.66 13.72 -3.52
C THR A 76 -0.18 14.90 -3.02
N TYR A 77 -1.48 14.90 -3.36
CA TYR A 77 -2.45 15.91 -2.90
C TYR A 77 -3.28 15.42 -1.72
N HIS A 78 -3.25 14.10 -1.48
CA HIS A 78 -3.95 13.41 -0.40
C HIS A 78 -3.02 12.37 0.21
N TRP A 79 -3.29 11.96 1.44
CA TRP A 79 -2.64 10.82 2.05
C TRP A 79 -2.87 9.56 1.21
N GLN A 80 -1.81 8.84 0.92
CA GLN A 80 -1.84 7.63 0.11
C GLN A 80 -1.62 6.41 0.99
N LEU A 81 -2.52 5.42 0.88
CA LEU A 81 -2.35 4.13 1.53
C LEU A 81 -1.34 3.28 0.77
N HIS A 82 -0.33 2.75 1.47
CA HIS A 82 0.69 1.90 0.89
C HIS A 82 0.83 0.58 1.64
N HIS A 83 1.10 -0.49 0.90
CA HIS A 83 1.29 -1.83 1.44
C HIS A 83 2.61 -2.41 0.95
N VAL A 84 3.36 -3.05 1.85
CA VAL A 84 4.64 -3.70 1.55
C VAL A 84 4.69 -5.08 2.18
N SER A 85 4.87 -6.13 1.35
CA SER A 85 5.10 -7.50 1.84
C SER A 85 6.52 -7.63 2.35
N LEU A 86 6.70 -8.00 3.61
CA LEU A 86 8.03 -8.03 4.24
C LEU A 86 8.74 -9.38 4.13
N ASN A 87 8.00 -10.49 4.24
CA ASN A 87 8.55 -11.86 4.19
C ASN A 87 9.76 -12.06 5.12
N ALA A 88 9.72 -11.49 6.31
CA ALA A 88 10.78 -11.62 7.29
C ALA A 88 10.84 -13.05 7.84
N THR A 89 12.05 -13.58 8.01
CA THR A 89 12.30 -14.95 8.49
C THR A 89 12.97 -15.00 9.85
N LYS A 90 13.45 -13.87 10.33
CA LYS A 90 14.21 -13.68 11.57
C LYS A 90 13.63 -12.49 12.34
N ASN A 91 14.20 -12.23 13.53
CA ASN A 91 13.94 -10.98 14.22
C ASN A 91 14.31 -9.80 13.31
N PHE A 92 13.47 -8.79 13.23
CA PHE A 92 13.65 -7.70 12.29
C PHE A 92 13.15 -6.35 12.82
N GLN A 93 13.62 -5.31 12.21
CA GLN A 93 13.08 -3.95 12.31
C GLN A 93 12.58 -3.51 10.93
N VAL A 94 11.50 -2.74 10.91
CA VAL A 94 11.15 -1.94 9.72
C VAL A 94 11.91 -0.62 9.79
N VAL A 95 12.47 -0.23 8.67
CA VAL A 95 13.26 0.99 8.55
C VAL A 95 12.74 1.80 7.37
N PHE A 96 12.30 3.02 7.65
CA PHE A 96 11.96 3.99 6.63
C PHE A 96 13.15 4.93 6.43
N GLN A 97 13.53 5.15 5.18
CA GLN A 97 14.58 6.08 4.79
C GLN A 97 14.00 7.09 3.80
N ALA A 98 13.86 8.33 4.23
CA ALA A 98 13.59 9.43 3.32
C ALA A 98 14.95 9.88 2.75
N TRP A 99 15.11 9.77 1.43
CA TRP A 99 16.34 10.10 0.72
C TRP A 99 16.10 11.30 -0.20
N LYS A 100 17.02 12.27 -0.17
CA LYS A 100 16.96 13.46 -0.99
C LYS A 100 17.55 13.20 -2.36
N GLY A 101 16.72 13.36 -3.38
CA GLY A 101 17.13 13.31 -4.78
C GLY A 101 17.82 14.60 -5.24
N ASP A 102 18.20 14.61 -6.50
CA ASP A 102 18.72 15.80 -7.17
C ASP A 102 17.62 16.87 -7.27
N GLY A 103 18.01 18.14 -7.12
CA GLY A 103 17.14 19.30 -7.24
C GLY A 103 16.67 19.90 -5.93
N ASN A 104 15.86 20.94 -6.06
CA ASN A 104 15.33 21.68 -4.93
C ASN A 104 14.06 21.01 -4.39
N SER A 105 14.15 20.43 -3.20
CA SER A 105 12.98 19.98 -2.46
C SER A 105 12.46 21.09 -1.56
N THR A 106 11.15 21.33 -1.58
CA THR A 106 10.48 22.32 -0.70
C THR A 106 9.75 21.67 0.47
N GLY A 107 9.80 20.35 0.57
CA GLY A 107 9.08 19.56 1.57
C GLY A 107 9.81 18.27 1.93
N GLY A 108 9.12 17.14 1.83
CA GLY A 108 9.63 15.83 2.15
C GLY A 108 8.53 14.79 2.24
N PHE A 109 8.73 13.79 3.08
CA PHE A 109 7.76 12.71 3.32
C PHE A 109 7.16 12.80 4.71
N SER A 110 5.84 12.70 4.78
CA SER A 110 5.11 12.41 6.02
C SER A 110 4.63 10.97 6.00
N ILE A 111 4.65 10.30 7.15
CA ILE A 111 4.10 8.95 7.32
C ILE A 111 3.23 8.89 8.56
N ASP A 112 2.17 8.07 8.51
CA ASP A 112 1.23 7.89 9.61
C ASP A 112 0.58 6.51 9.57
N ASP A 113 -0.13 6.14 10.65
CA ASP A 113 -0.90 4.90 10.79
C ASP A 113 -0.11 3.63 10.38
N ILE A 114 1.15 3.56 10.83
CA ILE A 114 2.03 2.42 10.54
C ILE A 114 1.48 1.20 11.28
N ASN A 115 1.07 0.18 10.51
CA ASN A 115 0.55 -1.07 11.03
C ASN A 115 1.25 -2.26 10.38
N LEU A 116 1.47 -3.30 11.17
CA LEU A 116 2.04 -4.56 10.70
C LEU A 116 1.10 -5.71 11.04
N SER A 117 0.67 -6.44 10.04
CA SER A 117 -0.16 -7.64 10.19
C SER A 117 0.58 -8.90 9.73
N GLU A 118 0.24 -10.06 10.32
CA GLU A 118 0.72 -11.38 9.89
C GLU A 118 -0.22 -11.98 8.82
N THR A 119 -0.58 -11.18 7.81
CA THR A 119 -1.44 -11.56 6.69
C THR A 119 -0.78 -11.20 5.37
N GLU A 120 -1.26 -11.78 4.26
CA GLU A 120 -0.86 -11.31 2.93
C GLU A 120 -1.35 -9.89 2.70
N CYS A 121 -0.52 -9.07 2.06
CA CYS A 121 -0.95 -7.75 1.60
C CYS A 121 -2.06 -7.86 0.55
N PRO A 122 -2.95 -6.88 0.45
CA PRO A 122 -3.88 -6.78 -0.67
C PRO A 122 -3.13 -6.78 -2.00
N HIS A 123 -3.66 -7.51 -2.99
CA HIS A 123 -3.07 -7.53 -4.33
C HIS A 123 -3.25 -6.20 -5.07
N VAL A 124 -4.33 -5.50 -4.77
CA VAL A 124 -4.64 -4.19 -5.35
C VAL A 124 -5.44 -3.35 -4.35
N THR A 125 -5.12 -2.07 -4.29
CA THR A 125 -5.85 -1.06 -3.52
C THR A 125 -6.41 -0.02 -4.49
N LEU A 126 -7.70 0.29 -4.36
CA LEU A 126 -8.35 1.39 -5.05
C LEU A 126 -8.69 2.45 -4.02
N GLN A 127 -7.92 3.52 -3.99
CA GLN A 127 -8.21 4.67 -3.14
C GLN A 127 -9.18 5.60 -3.86
N ILE A 128 -10.20 6.02 -3.15
CA ILE A 128 -11.22 6.97 -3.66
C ILE A 128 -11.20 8.19 -2.73
N ASP A 129 -10.52 9.22 -3.17
CA ASP A 129 -10.44 10.48 -2.44
C ASP A 129 -11.76 11.25 -2.53
N ASP A 130 -12.07 12.04 -1.48
CA ASP A 130 -13.31 12.83 -1.39
C ASP A 130 -14.58 12.00 -1.63
N PHE A 131 -14.64 10.80 -1.07
CA PHE A 131 -15.68 9.80 -1.36
C PHE A 131 -17.10 10.36 -1.24
N GLU A 132 -17.44 11.07 -0.16
CA GLU A 132 -18.77 11.64 0.06
C GLU A 132 -19.13 12.67 -1.01
N LYS A 133 -18.18 13.52 -1.40
CA LYS A 133 -18.35 14.49 -2.48
C LYS A 133 -18.57 13.79 -3.81
N ARG A 134 -17.79 12.75 -4.11
CA ARG A 134 -17.97 11.96 -5.35
C ARG A 134 -19.33 11.27 -5.38
N LEU A 135 -19.74 10.66 -4.27
CA LEU A 135 -21.04 9.98 -4.16
C LEU A 135 -22.20 10.95 -4.39
N SER A 136 -22.13 12.16 -3.82
CA SER A 136 -23.19 13.17 -3.94
C SER A 136 -23.24 13.89 -5.30
N THR A 137 -22.09 14.04 -5.98
CA THR A 137 -22.00 14.83 -7.23
C THR A 137 -21.97 13.98 -8.49
N SER A 138 -21.63 12.70 -8.40
CA SER A 138 -21.56 11.81 -9.56
C SER A 138 -22.97 11.38 -10.01
N ALA A 139 -23.12 11.12 -11.30
CA ALA A 139 -24.32 10.45 -11.81
C ALA A 139 -24.41 9.03 -11.24
N SER A 140 -25.64 8.57 -10.92
CA SER A 140 -25.87 7.19 -10.50
C SER A 140 -25.33 6.21 -11.54
N GLY A 141 -24.61 5.17 -11.09
CA GLY A 141 -23.93 4.22 -11.96
C GLY A 141 -22.51 4.61 -12.38
N THR A 142 -22.02 5.78 -11.96
CA THR A 142 -20.61 6.17 -12.20
C THR A 142 -19.69 5.12 -11.61
N THR A 143 -18.70 4.67 -12.38
CA THR A 143 -17.76 3.64 -11.95
C THR A 143 -16.33 4.16 -11.95
N ILE A 144 -15.64 3.93 -10.84
CA ILE A 144 -14.21 4.22 -10.66
C ILE A 144 -13.46 2.90 -10.77
N TYR A 145 -12.40 2.86 -11.56
CA TYR A 145 -11.63 1.64 -11.79
C TYR A 145 -10.20 1.78 -11.28
N SER A 146 -9.64 0.67 -10.81
CA SER A 146 -8.20 0.54 -10.64
C SER A 146 -7.49 0.47 -11.99
N PRO A 147 -6.18 0.72 -12.06
CA PRO A 147 -5.36 0.30 -13.17
C PRO A 147 -5.47 -1.22 -13.40
N ARG A 148 -5.08 -1.66 -14.61
CA ARG A 148 -4.97 -3.08 -14.95
C ARG A 148 -4.01 -3.79 -13.99
N GLN A 149 -4.42 -4.97 -13.55
CA GLN A 149 -3.66 -5.87 -12.69
C GLN A 149 -3.54 -7.25 -13.34
N TYR A 150 -2.60 -8.04 -12.87
CA TYR A 150 -2.45 -9.44 -13.26
C TYR A 150 -2.45 -10.34 -12.02
N SER A 151 -3.19 -11.44 -12.07
CA SER A 151 -3.14 -12.46 -11.03
C SER A 151 -1.80 -13.23 -11.09
N LYS A 152 -1.51 -14.02 -10.06
CA LYS A 152 -0.31 -14.89 -10.04
C LYS A 152 -0.29 -15.88 -11.22
N GLU A 153 -1.46 -16.29 -11.70
CA GLU A 153 -1.57 -17.18 -12.86
C GLU A 153 -1.54 -16.45 -14.21
N GLY A 154 -1.63 -15.12 -14.22
CA GLY A 154 -1.54 -14.31 -15.44
C GLY A 154 -2.86 -13.75 -15.96
N TYR A 155 -4.01 -13.98 -15.28
CA TYR A 155 -5.28 -13.36 -15.66
C TYR A 155 -5.23 -11.85 -15.50
N SER A 156 -5.59 -11.13 -16.56
CA SER A 156 -5.70 -9.67 -16.52
C SER A 156 -7.05 -9.25 -15.94
N TYR A 157 -7.03 -8.33 -14.97
CA TYR A 157 -8.25 -7.84 -14.32
C TYR A 157 -8.11 -6.39 -13.85
N ARG A 158 -9.22 -5.82 -13.44
CA ARG A 158 -9.28 -4.59 -12.66
C ARG A 158 -10.40 -4.68 -11.63
N ILE A 159 -10.29 -3.92 -10.55
CA ILE A 159 -11.40 -3.74 -9.62
C ILE A 159 -12.17 -2.47 -9.97
N GLY A 160 -13.46 -2.47 -9.72
CA GLY A 160 -14.33 -1.33 -9.92
C GLY A 160 -15.20 -1.05 -8.69
N ALA A 161 -15.41 0.23 -8.42
CA ALA A 161 -16.38 0.73 -7.45
C ALA A 161 -17.44 1.52 -8.22
N ARG A 162 -18.67 1.01 -8.25
CA ARG A 162 -19.83 1.66 -8.85
C ARG A 162 -20.55 2.47 -7.78
N LEU A 163 -20.70 3.76 -8.04
CA LEU A 163 -21.38 4.70 -7.16
C LEU A 163 -22.85 4.81 -7.57
N ASP A 164 -23.73 4.41 -6.69
CA ASP A 164 -25.17 4.66 -6.80
C ASP A 164 -25.61 5.58 -5.65
N LYS A 165 -26.77 6.22 -5.75
CA LYS A 165 -27.20 7.24 -4.78
C LYS A 165 -27.29 6.75 -3.34
N GLU A 166 -27.60 5.47 -3.14
CA GLU A 166 -27.86 4.87 -1.84
C GLU A 166 -26.86 3.78 -1.47
N ASP A 167 -26.07 3.31 -2.46
CA ASP A 167 -25.11 2.25 -2.21
C ASP A 167 -23.86 2.32 -3.11
N VAL A 168 -22.90 1.47 -2.80
CA VAL A 168 -21.66 1.31 -3.57
C VAL A 168 -21.48 -0.17 -3.89
N GLY A 169 -21.49 -0.48 -5.17
CA GLY A 169 -21.21 -1.82 -5.67
C GLY A 169 -19.72 -2.00 -5.95
N MET A 170 -19.11 -3.09 -5.45
CA MET A 170 -17.74 -3.45 -5.79
C MET A 170 -17.71 -4.72 -6.64
N PHE A 171 -16.83 -4.76 -7.63
CA PHE A 171 -16.70 -5.91 -8.52
C PHE A 171 -15.29 -6.04 -9.09
N VAL A 172 -14.99 -7.24 -9.59
CA VAL A 172 -13.81 -7.52 -10.42
C VAL A 172 -14.29 -7.66 -11.86
N GLN A 173 -13.55 -7.03 -12.76
CA GLN A 173 -13.75 -7.20 -14.19
C GLN A 173 -12.52 -7.86 -14.79
N LEU A 174 -12.70 -9.03 -15.43
CA LEU A 174 -11.68 -9.64 -16.26
C LEU A 174 -11.48 -8.80 -17.52
N LEU A 175 -10.24 -8.67 -17.93
CA LEU A 175 -9.82 -7.92 -19.12
C LEU A 175 -9.05 -8.87 -20.04
N SER A 176 -9.10 -8.62 -21.36
CA SER A 176 -8.18 -9.31 -22.27
C SER A 176 -6.74 -8.99 -21.90
N GLY A 177 -5.90 -10.01 -21.86
CA GLY A 177 -4.50 -9.92 -21.47
C GLY A 177 -3.57 -10.68 -22.42
N GLU A 178 -2.30 -10.42 -22.31
CA GLU A 178 -1.26 -11.02 -23.17
C GLU A 178 -1.18 -12.55 -22.98
N ASN A 179 -1.61 -13.05 -21.84
CA ASN A 179 -1.51 -14.46 -21.48
C ASN A 179 -2.78 -15.26 -21.80
N ASP A 180 -3.83 -14.65 -22.37
CA ASP A 180 -5.15 -15.28 -22.52
C ASP A 180 -5.09 -16.64 -23.24
N ASN A 181 -4.22 -16.79 -24.23
CA ASN A 181 -4.02 -18.02 -24.99
C ASN A 181 -3.36 -19.17 -24.18
N GLN A 182 -2.76 -18.84 -23.04
CA GLN A 182 -2.07 -19.79 -22.17
C GLN A 182 -2.89 -20.11 -20.91
N LEU A 183 -3.99 -19.40 -20.70
CA LEU A 183 -4.82 -19.50 -19.51
C LEU A 183 -6.01 -20.44 -19.73
N LYS A 184 -6.43 -21.05 -18.64
CA LYS A 184 -7.62 -21.91 -18.66
C LYS A 184 -8.89 -21.07 -18.60
N TRP A 185 -9.75 -21.21 -19.60
CA TRP A 185 -11.04 -20.53 -19.66
C TRP A 185 -12.20 -21.56 -19.61
N PRO A 186 -13.34 -21.23 -18.98
CA PRO A 186 -13.61 -20.00 -18.21
C PRO A 186 -12.78 -19.93 -16.92
N CYS A 187 -12.56 -18.72 -16.40
CA CYS A 187 -11.83 -18.46 -15.16
C CYS A 187 -12.71 -18.85 -13.95
N LEU A 188 -12.67 -20.13 -13.56
CA LEU A 188 -13.49 -20.71 -12.48
C LEU A 188 -12.65 -21.01 -11.24
N GLN A 189 -13.34 -21.13 -10.08
CA GLN A 189 -12.78 -21.51 -8.79
C GLN A 189 -11.68 -20.55 -8.32
N LYS A 190 -11.81 -19.26 -8.63
CA LYS A 190 -10.94 -18.21 -8.11
C LYS A 190 -11.62 -17.50 -6.95
N GLN A 191 -10.95 -17.49 -5.82
CA GLN A 191 -11.42 -16.75 -4.65
C GLN A 191 -11.00 -15.28 -4.74
N MET A 192 -11.94 -14.40 -4.51
CA MET A 192 -11.73 -12.96 -4.42
C MET A 192 -12.24 -12.48 -3.06
N THR A 193 -11.42 -11.69 -2.37
CA THR A 193 -11.81 -11.07 -1.10
C THR A 193 -11.75 -9.56 -1.27
N PHE A 194 -12.89 -8.90 -1.09
CA PHE A 194 -12.98 -7.45 -1.03
C PHE A 194 -12.94 -6.98 0.41
N GLN A 195 -12.18 -5.95 0.65
CA GLN A 195 -12.16 -5.22 1.91
C GLN A 195 -12.43 -3.75 1.64
N VAL A 196 -13.39 -3.18 2.32
CA VAL A 196 -13.66 -1.75 2.35
C VAL A 196 -13.10 -1.21 3.65
N LEU A 197 -12.16 -0.27 3.56
CA LEU A 197 -11.64 0.47 4.71
C LEU A 197 -12.37 1.81 4.79
N ASP A 198 -13.20 1.97 5.81
CA ASP A 198 -13.84 3.23 6.10
C ASP A 198 -12.85 4.14 6.84
N GLN A 199 -12.57 5.30 6.25
CA GLN A 199 -11.64 6.31 6.75
C GLN A 199 -12.34 7.40 7.59
N ASN A 200 -13.52 7.12 8.14
CA ASN A 200 -14.19 8.07 9.03
C ASN A 200 -13.27 8.41 10.22
N PRO A 201 -13.02 9.70 10.51
CA PRO A 201 -12.13 10.10 11.61
C PRO A 201 -12.64 9.66 12.99
N SER A 202 -13.92 9.33 13.13
CA SER A 202 -14.48 8.75 14.34
C SER A 202 -14.45 7.23 14.24
N LEU A 203 -13.58 6.57 14.99
CA LEU A 203 -13.48 5.11 15.08
C LEU A 203 -14.83 4.43 15.37
N GLN A 204 -15.68 5.08 16.18
CA GLN A 204 -17.02 4.56 16.52
C GLN A 204 -17.98 4.54 15.33
N LYS A 205 -17.70 5.32 14.28
CA LYS A 205 -18.51 5.41 13.07
C LYS A 205 -17.92 4.62 11.91
N GLN A 206 -16.72 4.08 12.04
CA GLN A 206 -16.10 3.28 11.00
C GLN A 206 -16.88 1.99 10.76
N MET A 207 -17.20 1.74 9.49
CA MET A 207 -17.96 0.59 9.02
C MET A 207 -17.15 -0.23 8.00
N SER A 208 -15.90 -0.52 8.31
CA SER A 208 -15.07 -1.39 7.46
C SER A 208 -15.71 -2.78 7.32
N LYS A 209 -15.75 -3.29 6.09
CA LYS A 209 -16.39 -4.57 5.75
C LYS A 209 -15.48 -5.42 4.87
N GLN A 210 -15.59 -6.73 5.06
CA GLN A 210 -14.90 -7.71 4.22
C GLN A 210 -15.87 -8.77 3.71
N ARG A 211 -15.73 -9.16 2.44
CA ARG A 211 -16.48 -10.25 1.81
C ARG A 211 -15.65 -11.04 0.84
N SER A 212 -15.82 -12.36 0.86
CA SER A 212 -15.18 -13.28 -0.08
C SER A 212 -16.20 -13.92 -1.02
N PHE A 213 -15.81 -14.10 -2.27
CA PHE A 213 -16.58 -14.72 -3.34
C PHE A 213 -15.71 -15.72 -4.08
N VAL A 214 -16.34 -16.72 -4.67
CA VAL A 214 -15.71 -17.70 -5.57
C VAL A 214 -16.36 -17.58 -6.93
N SER A 215 -15.55 -17.49 -8.01
CA SER A 215 -16.02 -17.43 -9.39
C SER A 215 -16.48 -18.79 -9.89
#